data_3431654eca2a104839d31ec7f20eb8cf
#
_entry.id   3431654eca2a104839d31ec7f20eb8cf
#
_cell.length_a   1.000
_cell.length_b   1.000
_cell.length_c   1.000
_cell.angle_alpha   90.00
_cell.angle_beta   90.00
_cell.angle_gamma   90.00
#
_symmetry.space_group_name_H-M   'P 1'
#
loop_
_entity.id
_entity.type
_entity.pdbx_description
1 polymer ?
#
loop_
_entity_poly.entity_id
_entity_poly.type
_entity_poly.pdbx_seq_one_letter_code
_entity_poly.pdbx_strand_id
1 'polypeptide(L)'
;MSIIKPAIIIGNGPSRNIIDLEKLVGKAPLYGCNALYRDFNRWDYLVAIDSGMINELHKDRVDNGDLIIPPEEERWESIKYNSNGRRRTNAGMVAADYAIRHKNNLIYLLGFDFILDGEDSVDNVYKDSKNYGPETHALEEDNYNRMKYFEWFVHEHIGVSFIFVVPDHKIEHCKSVRAGNVRAMTTSEFLKKLEK
;
A
#
# COMPACT_ATOMS: atom_id res chain seq x y z
N MET A 1 -6.12 -0.80 28.03
CA MET A 1 -6.50 -0.93 26.61
C MET A 1 -5.61 0.00 25.81
N SER A 2 -4.90 -0.47 24.78
CA SER A 2 -4.12 0.39 23.91
C SER A 2 -5.08 1.25 23.08
N ILE A 3 -4.75 2.56 22.96
CA ILE A 3 -5.53 3.47 22.11
C ILE A 3 -5.36 3.01 20.65
N ILE A 4 -6.47 2.84 19.96
CA ILE A 4 -6.47 2.53 18.52
C ILE A 4 -6.12 3.82 17.75
N LYS A 5 -5.07 3.75 16.95
CA LYS A 5 -4.61 4.85 16.09
C LYS A 5 -4.61 4.37 14.64
N PRO A 6 -5.64 4.73 13.85
CA PRO A 6 -5.73 4.30 12.47
C PRO A 6 -4.78 5.07 11.55
N ALA A 7 -4.35 4.44 10.46
CA ALA A 7 -3.78 5.07 9.28
C ALA A 7 -4.32 4.41 8.01
N ILE A 8 -4.35 5.13 6.91
CA ILE A 8 -4.81 4.64 5.62
C ILE A 8 -3.63 4.70 4.64
N ILE A 9 -3.28 3.56 4.09
CA ILE A 9 -2.24 3.45 3.08
C ILE A 9 -2.90 3.30 1.71
N ILE A 10 -2.58 4.22 0.81
CA ILE A 10 -3.15 4.27 -0.54
C ILE A 10 -2.10 3.72 -1.52
N GLY A 11 -2.25 2.45 -1.87
CA GLY A 11 -1.50 1.79 -2.93
C GLY A 11 -2.04 2.16 -4.31
N ASN A 12 -1.40 1.63 -5.35
CA ASN A 12 -1.70 1.99 -6.74
C ASN A 12 -2.40 0.86 -7.52
N GLY A 13 -2.97 -0.13 -6.84
CA GLY A 13 -3.82 -1.14 -7.48
C GLY A 13 -5.17 -0.57 -7.91
N PRO A 14 -5.76 -1.07 -9.02
CA PRO A 14 -7.03 -0.57 -9.57
C PRO A 14 -8.21 -0.60 -8.61
N SER A 15 -8.21 -1.48 -7.61
CA SER A 15 -9.29 -1.58 -6.62
C SER A 15 -9.55 -0.27 -5.86
N ARG A 16 -8.55 0.61 -5.75
CA ARG A 16 -8.73 1.92 -5.10
C ARG A 16 -9.66 2.86 -5.86
N ASN A 17 -9.81 2.67 -7.19
CA ASN A 17 -10.58 3.58 -8.06
C ASN A 17 -12.08 3.63 -7.75
N ILE A 18 -12.58 2.67 -6.98
CA ILE A 18 -13.99 2.66 -6.53
C ILE A 18 -14.21 3.55 -5.31
N ILE A 19 -13.14 4.06 -4.69
CA ILE A 19 -13.19 4.93 -3.52
C ILE A 19 -12.90 6.36 -3.96
N ASP A 20 -13.81 7.27 -3.63
CA ASP A 20 -13.53 8.69 -3.69
C ASP A 20 -12.56 9.06 -2.57
N LEU A 21 -11.28 9.27 -2.91
CA LEU A 21 -10.21 9.53 -1.95
C LEU A 21 -10.43 10.82 -1.14
N GLU A 22 -11.19 11.79 -1.67
CA GLU A 22 -11.53 13.01 -0.95
C GLU A 22 -12.33 12.72 0.34
N LYS A 23 -13.10 11.63 0.36
CA LYS A 23 -13.85 11.21 1.56
C LYS A 23 -12.96 10.72 2.69
N LEU A 24 -11.70 10.42 2.42
CA LEU A 24 -10.72 9.92 3.40
C LEU A 24 -10.03 11.06 4.14
N VAL A 25 -10.02 12.26 3.57
CA VAL A 25 -9.31 13.42 4.11
C VAL A 25 -9.81 13.76 5.52
N GLY A 26 -8.86 13.86 6.48
CA GLY A 26 -9.16 14.16 7.87
C GLY A 26 -9.77 13.02 8.69
N LYS A 27 -9.96 11.82 8.11
CA LYS A 27 -10.48 10.65 8.85
C LYS A 27 -9.38 9.88 9.59
N ALA A 28 -8.20 9.79 9.00
CA ALA A 28 -6.98 9.24 9.58
C ALA A 28 -5.79 9.76 8.76
N PRO A 29 -4.54 9.67 9.24
CA PRO A 29 -3.37 9.99 8.44
C PRO A 29 -3.35 9.18 7.13
N LEU A 30 -3.19 9.87 5.99
CA LEU A 30 -3.16 9.31 4.65
C LEU A 30 -1.71 9.17 4.17
N TYR A 31 -1.31 7.96 3.86
CA TYR A 31 0.00 7.63 3.30
C TYR A 31 -0.15 7.22 1.85
N GLY A 32 0.31 8.06 0.94
CA GLY A 32 0.33 7.78 -0.49
C GLY A 32 1.62 7.08 -0.93
N CYS A 33 1.61 6.52 -2.14
CA CYS A 33 2.74 5.78 -2.70
C CYS A 33 3.10 6.31 -4.09
N ASN A 34 4.38 6.63 -4.29
CA ASN A 34 4.95 6.96 -5.60
C ASN A 34 4.11 8.00 -6.37
N ALA A 35 3.46 7.59 -7.47
CA ALA A 35 2.75 8.46 -8.41
C ALA A 35 1.36 8.93 -7.92
N LEU A 36 0.93 8.63 -6.69
CA LEU A 36 -0.38 9.05 -6.19
C LEU A 36 -0.64 10.56 -6.38
N TYR A 37 0.41 11.39 -6.27
CA TYR A 37 0.32 12.83 -6.40
C TYR A 37 -0.24 13.32 -7.75
N ARG A 38 -0.26 12.46 -8.77
CA ARG A 38 -0.72 12.80 -10.12
C ARG A 38 -2.25 12.97 -10.22
N ASP A 39 -2.99 12.29 -9.36
CA ASP A 39 -4.45 12.26 -9.34
C ASP A 39 -5.08 12.55 -7.98
N PHE A 40 -4.27 12.59 -6.91
CA PHE A 40 -4.73 12.95 -5.57
C PHE A 40 -3.63 13.68 -4.81
N ASN A 41 -3.92 14.87 -4.28
CA ASN A 41 -2.94 15.77 -3.69
C ASN A 41 -3.24 16.17 -2.22
N ARG A 42 -4.10 15.42 -1.53
CA ARG A 42 -4.49 15.69 -0.14
C ARG A 42 -4.06 14.59 0.82
N TRP A 43 -2.91 13.99 0.55
CA TRP A 43 -2.25 13.05 1.44
C TRP A 43 -1.47 13.80 2.56
N ASP A 44 -1.27 13.16 3.71
CA ASP A 44 -0.42 13.69 4.78
C ASP A 44 1.05 13.31 4.52
N TYR A 45 1.29 12.09 4.02
CA TYR A 45 2.61 11.55 3.71
C TYR A 45 2.62 10.91 2.32
N LEU A 46 3.65 11.19 1.52
CA LEU A 46 3.88 10.52 0.25
C LEU A 46 5.21 9.77 0.30
N VAL A 47 5.17 8.45 0.15
CA VAL A 47 6.37 7.61 0.18
C VAL A 47 6.81 7.27 -1.23
N ALA A 48 8.05 7.62 -1.59
CA ALA A 48 8.65 7.30 -2.88
C ALA A 48 9.92 6.48 -2.71
N ILE A 49 9.99 5.34 -3.40
CA ILE A 49 11.14 4.44 -3.34
C ILE A 49 11.89 4.31 -4.67
N ASP A 50 11.19 4.49 -5.79
CA ASP A 50 11.76 4.33 -7.12
C ASP A 50 12.49 5.59 -7.57
N SER A 51 13.73 5.46 -8.04
CA SER A 51 14.58 6.62 -8.43
C SER A 51 13.92 7.48 -9.51
N GLY A 52 13.22 6.86 -10.47
CA GLY A 52 12.47 7.58 -11.51
C GLY A 52 11.36 8.46 -10.91
N MET A 53 10.63 7.93 -9.94
CA MET A 53 9.57 8.66 -9.23
C MET A 53 10.14 9.77 -8.34
N ILE A 54 11.22 9.50 -7.61
CA ILE A 54 11.90 10.50 -6.78
C ILE A 54 12.34 11.69 -7.62
N ASN A 55 12.97 11.44 -8.77
CA ASN A 55 13.39 12.49 -9.68
C ASN A 55 12.21 13.30 -10.26
N GLU A 56 11.09 12.63 -10.53
CA GLU A 56 9.86 13.30 -11.00
C GLU A 56 9.28 14.19 -9.91
N LEU A 57 9.13 13.70 -8.68
CA LEU A 57 8.61 14.47 -7.55
C LEU A 57 9.45 15.72 -7.27
N HIS A 58 10.77 15.61 -7.32
CA HIS A 58 11.65 16.76 -7.15
C HIS A 58 11.51 17.77 -8.30
N LYS A 59 11.39 17.30 -9.55
CA LYS A 59 11.19 18.16 -10.73
C LYS A 59 9.86 18.90 -10.67
N ASP A 60 8.80 18.21 -10.26
CA ASP A 60 7.45 18.76 -10.20
C ASP A 60 7.20 19.58 -8.93
N ARG A 61 8.20 19.66 -8.02
CA ARG A 61 8.16 20.42 -6.77
C ARG A 61 6.93 20.09 -5.92
N VAL A 62 6.68 18.79 -5.76
CA VAL A 62 5.53 18.29 -4.99
C VAL A 62 5.76 18.59 -3.50
N ASP A 63 4.89 19.40 -2.90
CA ASP A 63 5.00 19.93 -1.53
C ASP A 63 3.68 19.91 -0.73
N ASN A 64 2.69 19.14 -1.20
CA ASN A 64 1.35 19.12 -0.61
C ASN A 64 1.22 18.33 0.72
N GLY A 65 2.34 17.89 1.29
CA GLY A 65 2.44 17.11 2.52
C GLY A 65 3.88 16.64 2.72
N ASP A 66 4.12 15.78 3.69
CA ASP A 66 5.46 15.28 3.96
C ASP A 66 5.90 14.24 2.91
N LEU A 67 6.91 14.57 2.10
CA LEU A 67 7.54 13.64 1.19
C LEU A 67 8.56 12.79 1.94
N ILE A 68 8.34 11.48 1.97
CA ILE A 68 9.24 10.49 2.58
C ILE A 68 10.01 9.77 1.48
N ILE A 69 11.32 10.01 1.44
CA ILE A 69 12.26 9.24 0.60
C ILE A 69 13.15 8.45 1.55
N PRO A 70 12.89 7.14 1.74
CA PRO A 70 13.70 6.33 2.65
C PRO A 70 15.17 6.24 2.19
N PRO A 71 16.11 5.95 3.11
CA PRO A 71 17.47 5.58 2.75
C PRO A 71 17.49 4.43 1.73
N GLU A 72 18.53 4.37 0.91
CA GLU A 72 18.58 3.43 -0.22
C GLU A 72 18.46 1.96 0.24
N GLU A 73 19.08 1.61 1.35
CA GLU A 73 19.02 0.29 1.96
C GLU A 73 17.58 -0.10 2.38
N GLU A 74 16.77 0.85 2.86
CA GLU A 74 15.38 0.61 3.24
C GLU A 74 14.46 0.53 2.01
N ARG A 75 14.74 1.31 0.95
CA ARG A 75 13.95 1.30 -0.30
C ARG A 75 13.97 -0.04 -1.01
N TRP A 76 15.07 -0.75 -0.86
CA TRP A 76 15.30 -2.04 -1.54
C TRP A 76 15.48 -3.18 -0.55
N GLU A 77 14.97 -3.03 0.66
CA GLU A 77 15.01 -4.10 1.64
C GLU A 77 14.50 -5.39 1.02
N SER A 78 15.38 -6.37 0.97
CA SER A 78 15.08 -7.70 0.50
C SER A 78 15.34 -8.70 1.59
N ILE A 79 14.31 -9.43 1.99
CA ILE A 79 14.47 -10.53 2.93
C ILE A 79 14.96 -11.74 2.17
N LYS A 80 16.12 -12.25 2.56
CA LYS A 80 16.59 -13.55 2.11
C LYS A 80 15.72 -14.62 2.76
N TYR A 81 14.87 -15.22 1.98
CA TYR A 81 14.06 -16.35 2.43
C TYR A 81 14.57 -17.62 1.75
N ASN A 82 15.12 -18.54 2.53
CA ASN A 82 15.70 -19.80 2.07
C ASN A 82 16.44 -19.69 0.72
N SER A 83 17.30 -20.56 0.34
CA SER A 83 18.27 -20.48 -0.76
C SER A 83 17.76 -20.00 -2.15
N ASN A 84 16.45 -19.79 -2.37
CA ASN A 84 15.87 -19.63 -3.71
C ASN A 84 14.99 -18.39 -3.93
N GLY A 85 14.89 -17.42 -3.02
CA GLY A 85 14.01 -16.28 -3.26
C GLY A 85 14.37 -15.02 -2.46
N ARG A 86 14.35 -13.86 -3.12
CA ARG A 86 14.39 -12.55 -2.48
C ARG A 86 12.98 -11.99 -2.43
N ARG A 87 12.47 -11.75 -1.24
CA ARG A 87 11.25 -10.98 -1.05
C ARG A 87 11.61 -9.51 -1.05
N ARG A 88 11.03 -8.74 -1.96
CA ARG A 88 11.26 -7.30 -2.02
C ARG A 88 10.10 -6.56 -1.39
N THR A 89 10.43 -5.50 -0.64
CA THR A 89 9.47 -4.49 -0.26
C THR A 89 8.93 -3.76 -1.51
N ASN A 90 7.86 -3.02 -1.35
CA ASN A 90 7.31 -2.10 -2.33
C ASN A 90 6.89 -0.80 -1.63
N ALA A 91 6.59 0.24 -2.38
CA ALA A 91 6.26 1.55 -1.83
C ALA A 91 5.10 1.50 -0.81
N GLY A 92 4.10 0.66 -1.05
CA GLY A 92 2.97 0.49 -0.12
C GLY A 92 3.39 -0.13 1.21
N MET A 93 4.28 -1.12 1.19
CA MET A 93 4.79 -1.75 2.42
C MET A 93 5.71 -0.81 3.19
N VAL A 94 6.52 -0.01 2.48
CA VAL A 94 7.34 1.03 3.12
C VAL A 94 6.44 2.10 3.75
N ALA A 95 5.37 2.51 3.08
CA ALA A 95 4.39 3.45 3.64
C ALA A 95 3.72 2.89 4.90
N ALA A 96 3.37 1.60 4.91
CA ALA A 96 2.84 0.92 6.10
C ALA A 96 3.84 0.90 7.26
N ASP A 97 5.13 0.66 6.97
CA ASP A 97 6.19 0.69 7.99
C ASP A 97 6.34 2.09 8.59
N TYR A 98 6.36 3.14 7.77
CA TYR A 98 6.38 4.52 8.28
C TYR A 98 5.15 4.87 9.11
N ALA A 99 3.96 4.41 8.71
CA ALA A 99 2.76 4.58 9.52
C ALA A 99 2.90 3.92 10.90
N ILE A 100 3.51 2.73 10.98
CA ILE A 100 3.79 2.05 12.24
C ILE A 100 4.84 2.81 13.06
N ARG A 101 5.92 3.29 12.44
CA ARG A 101 6.94 4.15 13.09
C ARG A 101 6.31 5.42 13.69
N HIS A 102 5.29 5.99 13.04
CA HIS A 102 4.47 7.10 13.53
C HIS A 102 3.42 6.67 14.58
N LYS A 103 3.54 5.44 15.11
CA LYS A 103 2.72 4.90 16.20
C LYS A 103 1.27 4.61 15.83
N ASN A 104 0.96 4.41 14.56
CA ASN A 104 -0.33 3.87 14.15
C ASN A 104 -0.33 2.34 14.35
N ASN A 105 -1.45 1.79 14.83
CA ASN A 105 -1.59 0.37 15.15
C ASN A 105 -2.81 -0.30 14.51
N LEU A 106 -3.52 0.43 13.66
CA LEU A 106 -4.60 -0.05 12.81
C LEU A 106 -4.37 0.47 11.39
N ILE A 107 -3.96 -0.38 10.48
CA ILE A 107 -3.54 0.00 9.12
C ILE A 107 -4.58 -0.49 8.11
N TYR A 108 -5.23 0.45 7.42
CA TYR A 108 -6.08 0.17 6.27
C TYR A 108 -5.25 0.19 4.99
N LEU A 109 -5.39 -0.82 4.16
CA LEU A 109 -4.63 -1.03 2.92
C LEU A 109 -5.59 -0.94 1.73
N LEU A 110 -5.55 0.16 0.96
CA LEU A 110 -6.34 0.41 -0.22
C LEU A 110 -5.48 0.23 -1.46
N GLY A 111 -5.98 -0.43 -2.51
CA GLY A 111 -5.21 -0.66 -3.73
C GLY A 111 -4.01 -1.60 -3.54
N PHE A 112 -4.11 -2.55 -2.63
CA PHE A 112 -3.14 -3.63 -2.42
C PHE A 112 -3.65 -4.92 -3.08
N ASP A 113 -3.80 -4.88 -4.39
CA ASP A 113 -4.54 -5.89 -5.16
C ASP A 113 -3.87 -7.25 -5.24
N PHE A 114 -2.61 -7.37 -4.82
CA PHE A 114 -1.94 -8.68 -4.69
C PHE A 114 -2.65 -9.65 -3.73
N ILE A 115 -3.55 -9.15 -2.86
CA ILE A 115 -4.42 -9.99 -2.02
C ILE A 115 -5.55 -10.66 -2.81
N LEU A 116 -5.87 -10.14 -4.00
CA LEU A 116 -6.96 -10.65 -4.82
C LEU A 116 -6.48 -11.78 -5.73
N ASP A 117 -7.37 -12.72 -6.05
CA ASP A 117 -7.15 -13.68 -7.10
C ASP A 117 -7.49 -13.07 -8.48
N GLY A 118 -6.80 -13.53 -9.52
CA GLY A 118 -7.02 -13.13 -10.90
C GLY A 118 -5.94 -12.22 -11.48
N GLU A 119 -5.98 -12.06 -12.80
CA GLU A 119 -4.97 -11.31 -13.58
C GLU A 119 -4.96 -9.82 -13.26
N ASP A 120 -6.14 -9.23 -13.01
CA ASP A 120 -6.28 -7.81 -12.65
C ASP A 120 -5.52 -7.43 -11.37
N SER A 121 -5.13 -8.42 -10.57
CA SER A 121 -4.43 -8.21 -9.30
C SER A 121 -3.00 -7.69 -9.45
N VAL A 122 -2.42 -7.76 -10.65
CA VAL A 122 -1.06 -7.25 -10.95
C VAL A 122 -1.03 -5.85 -11.51
N ASP A 123 -2.17 -5.33 -11.97
CA ASP A 123 -2.24 -4.02 -12.60
C ASP A 123 -1.94 -2.87 -11.64
N ASN A 124 -1.52 -1.75 -12.25
CA ASN A 124 -1.26 -0.48 -11.58
C ASN A 124 -2.05 0.61 -12.31
N VAL A 125 -2.71 1.50 -11.57
CA VAL A 125 -3.52 2.59 -12.16
C VAL A 125 -2.71 3.54 -13.07
N TYR A 126 -1.38 3.54 -12.94
CA TYR A 126 -0.47 4.35 -13.77
C TYR A 126 0.22 3.56 -14.88
N LYS A 127 -0.19 2.31 -15.11
CA LYS A 127 0.34 1.46 -16.19
C LYS A 127 0.39 2.23 -17.50
N ASP A 128 1.49 2.04 -18.25
CA ASP A 128 1.77 2.70 -19.53
C ASP A 128 1.95 4.23 -19.46
N SER A 129 2.13 4.79 -18.26
CA SER A 129 2.51 6.19 -18.06
C SER A 129 4.01 6.34 -17.79
N LYS A 130 4.48 7.59 -17.66
CA LYS A 130 5.89 7.88 -17.35
C LYS A 130 6.32 7.17 -16.06
N ASN A 131 7.48 6.52 -16.09
CA ASN A 131 8.04 5.65 -15.04
C ASN A 131 7.23 4.35 -14.76
N TYR A 132 6.21 4.05 -15.58
CA TYR A 132 5.39 2.83 -15.53
C TYR A 132 5.20 2.22 -16.90
N GLY A 133 6.26 2.27 -17.73
CA GLY A 133 6.28 1.66 -19.06
C GLY A 133 6.26 0.13 -19.05
N PRO A 134 6.19 -0.51 -20.21
CA PRO A 134 6.07 -1.96 -20.33
C PRO A 134 7.15 -2.75 -19.56
N GLU A 135 8.34 -2.19 -19.42
CA GLU A 135 9.47 -2.79 -18.70
C GLU A 135 9.27 -2.85 -17.18
N THR A 136 8.28 -2.12 -16.67
CA THR A 136 7.95 -2.08 -15.23
C THR A 136 6.65 -2.77 -14.90
N HIS A 137 5.99 -3.39 -15.88
CA HIS A 137 4.74 -4.12 -15.63
C HIS A 137 5.00 -5.30 -14.71
N ALA A 138 4.13 -5.45 -13.72
CA ALA A 138 4.19 -6.57 -12.79
C ALA A 138 3.66 -7.86 -13.42
N LEU A 139 4.22 -8.98 -13.00
CA LEU A 139 3.81 -10.33 -13.36
C LEU A 139 3.13 -11.00 -12.15
N GLU A 140 2.45 -12.12 -12.37
CA GLU A 140 1.87 -12.92 -11.27
C GLU A 140 2.92 -13.35 -10.23
N GLU A 141 4.14 -13.63 -10.67
CA GLU A 141 5.25 -13.95 -9.78
C GLU A 141 5.57 -12.80 -8.81
N ASP A 142 5.41 -11.55 -9.24
CA ASP A 142 5.57 -10.39 -8.37
C ASP A 142 4.52 -10.37 -7.27
N ASN A 143 3.28 -10.76 -7.55
CA ASN A 143 2.24 -10.88 -6.54
C ASN A 143 2.54 -11.97 -5.52
N TYR A 144 3.06 -13.12 -5.97
CA TYR A 144 3.54 -14.14 -5.05
C TYR A 144 4.61 -13.57 -4.11
N ASN A 145 5.59 -12.84 -4.65
CA ASN A 145 6.67 -12.23 -3.87
C ASN A 145 6.14 -11.15 -2.91
N ARG A 146 5.17 -10.33 -3.34
CA ARG A 146 4.49 -9.32 -2.50
C ARG A 146 3.74 -9.98 -1.34
N MET A 147 2.99 -11.04 -1.60
CA MET A 147 2.29 -11.82 -0.56
C MET A 147 3.27 -12.38 0.46
N LYS A 148 4.39 -12.95 0.00
CA LYS A 148 5.42 -13.52 0.87
C LYS A 148 6.13 -12.46 1.71
N TYR A 149 6.38 -11.28 1.15
CA TYR A 149 6.90 -10.15 1.93
C TYR A 149 5.88 -9.70 2.98
N PHE A 150 4.60 -9.56 2.58
CA PHE A 150 3.52 -9.16 3.47
C PHE A 150 3.33 -10.15 4.63
N GLU A 151 3.31 -11.45 4.37
CA GLU A 151 3.22 -12.49 5.41
C GLU A 151 4.33 -12.34 6.46
N TRP A 152 5.57 -12.14 6.02
CA TRP A 152 6.67 -11.87 6.96
C TRP A 152 6.44 -10.57 7.72
N PHE A 153 6.11 -9.48 7.03
CA PHE A 153 5.94 -8.15 7.61
C PHE A 153 4.90 -8.13 8.73
N VAL A 154 3.76 -8.79 8.55
CA VAL A 154 2.71 -8.81 9.57
C VAL A 154 3.08 -9.66 10.78
N HIS A 155 3.95 -10.65 10.62
CA HIS A 155 4.51 -11.41 11.74
C HIS A 155 5.51 -10.60 12.56
N GLU A 156 6.30 -9.75 11.93
CA GLU A 156 7.19 -8.81 12.64
C GLU A 156 6.40 -7.73 13.41
N HIS A 157 5.14 -7.48 13.01
CA HIS A 157 4.27 -6.45 13.58
C HIS A 157 2.97 -7.02 14.20
N ILE A 158 3.08 -8.06 15.03
CA ILE A 158 1.91 -8.75 15.63
C ILE A 158 1.00 -7.85 16.48
N GLY A 159 1.51 -6.73 16.98
CA GLY A 159 0.76 -5.72 17.75
C GLY A 159 -0.03 -4.73 16.88
N VAL A 160 0.06 -4.84 15.56
CA VAL A 160 -0.60 -3.98 14.58
C VAL A 160 -1.67 -4.77 13.84
N SER A 161 -2.84 -4.19 13.66
CA SER A 161 -3.91 -4.78 12.85
C SER A 161 -3.85 -4.26 11.43
N PHE A 162 -3.90 -5.15 10.44
CA PHE A 162 -3.90 -4.84 9.02
C PHE A 162 -5.23 -5.21 8.40
N ILE A 163 -5.85 -4.27 7.68
CA ILE A 163 -7.15 -4.48 7.06
C ILE A 163 -7.06 -4.12 5.58
N PHE A 164 -7.15 -5.12 4.70
CA PHE A 164 -7.33 -4.89 3.28
C PHE A 164 -8.74 -4.37 3.01
N VAL A 165 -8.83 -3.24 2.31
CA VAL A 165 -10.10 -2.70 1.83
C VAL A 165 -10.22 -3.07 0.35
N VAL A 166 -11.21 -3.88 0.04
CA VAL A 166 -11.40 -4.47 -1.29
C VAL A 166 -12.79 -4.18 -1.84
N PRO A 167 -12.98 -4.20 -3.17
CA PRO A 167 -14.31 -4.05 -3.78
C PRO A 167 -15.30 -5.06 -3.20
N ASP A 168 -16.54 -4.65 -2.98
CA ASP A 168 -17.59 -5.48 -2.35
C ASP A 168 -17.75 -6.82 -3.07
N HIS A 169 -17.72 -6.81 -4.41
CA HIS A 169 -17.86 -8.02 -5.24
C HIS A 169 -16.60 -8.90 -5.28
N LYS A 170 -15.47 -8.46 -4.70
CA LYS A 170 -14.21 -9.20 -4.67
C LYS A 170 -13.85 -9.76 -3.28
N ILE A 171 -14.66 -9.54 -2.27
CA ILE A 171 -14.34 -9.97 -0.90
C ILE A 171 -14.15 -11.49 -0.80
N GLU A 172 -14.94 -12.27 -1.52
CA GLU A 172 -14.84 -13.74 -1.55
C GLU A 172 -13.62 -14.25 -2.36
N HIS A 173 -12.95 -13.37 -3.09
CA HIS A 173 -11.77 -13.68 -3.90
C HIS A 173 -10.46 -13.25 -3.23
N CYS A 174 -10.49 -12.93 -1.95
CA CYS A 174 -9.30 -12.60 -1.19
C CYS A 174 -8.49 -13.85 -0.84
N LYS A 175 -7.19 -13.82 -1.15
CA LYS A 175 -6.25 -14.85 -0.72
C LYS A 175 -6.19 -14.94 0.80
N SER A 176 -6.10 -16.14 1.33
CA SER A 176 -5.94 -16.35 2.75
C SER A 176 -4.54 -15.94 3.21
N VAL A 177 -4.47 -15.11 4.25
CA VAL A 177 -3.22 -14.77 4.96
C VAL A 177 -3.23 -15.47 6.31
N ARG A 178 -2.22 -16.28 6.57
CA ARG A 178 -2.09 -17.02 7.83
C ARG A 178 -1.51 -16.15 8.94
N ALA A 179 -2.25 -15.11 9.32
CA ALA A 179 -1.86 -14.21 10.41
C ALA A 179 -3.11 -13.71 11.15
N GLY A 180 -3.09 -13.78 12.48
CA GLY A 180 -4.24 -13.40 13.31
C GLY A 180 -4.55 -11.91 13.34
N ASN A 181 -3.60 -11.07 12.90
CA ASN A 181 -3.70 -9.62 12.86
C ASN A 181 -4.05 -9.06 11.46
N VAL A 182 -4.44 -9.93 10.51
CA VAL A 182 -4.83 -9.55 9.14
C VAL A 182 -6.29 -9.87 8.89
N ARG A 183 -7.01 -8.96 8.27
CA ARG A 183 -8.41 -9.12 7.84
C ARG A 183 -8.64 -8.43 6.51
N ALA A 184 -9.72 -8.79 5.82
CA ALA A 184 -10.28 -8.04 4.72
C ALA A 184 -11.64 -7.45 5.13
N MET A 185 -12.02 -6.34 4.51
CA MET A 185 -13.36 -5.75 4.58
C MET A 185 -13.73 -5.15 3.24
N THR A 186 -15.02 -5.02 3.01
CA THR A 186 -15.51 -4.38 1.80
C THR A 186 -15.34 -2.87 1.84
N THR A 187 -15.32 -2.24 0.66
CA THR A 187 -15.31 -0.77 0.54
C THR A 187 -16.51 -0.14 1.25
N SER A 188 -17.70 -0.74 1.11
CA SER A 188 -18.92 -0.25 1.75
C SER A 188 -18.83 -0.30 3.28
N GLU A 189 -18.30 -1.37 3.86
CA GLU A 189 -18.06 -1.49 5.30
C GLU A 189 -17.04 -0.47 5.80
N PHE A 190 -15.96 -0.28 5.04
CA PHE A 190 -14.91 0.68 5.36
C PHE A 190 -15.44 2.11 5.41
N LEU A 191 -16.14 2.57 4.35
CA LEU A 191 -16.71 3.91 4.28
C LEU A 191 -17.71 4.15 5.42
N LYS A 192 -18.61 3.19 5.68
CA LYS A 192 -19.56 3.26 6.82
C LYS A 192 -18.86 3.36 8.18
N LYS A 193 -17.66 2.79 8.30
CA LYS A 193 -16.86 2.87 9.54
C LYS A 193 -16.22 4.24 9.71
N LEU A 194 -15.87 4.92 8.63
CA LEU A 194 -15.29 6.27 8.67
C LEU A 194 -16.33 7.39 8.96
N GLU A 195 -17.62 7.10 8.80
CA GLU A 195 -18.71 8.04 9.11
C GLU A 195 -19.01 8.16 10.61
N LYS A 196 -18.52 7.21 11.41
CA LYS A 196 -18.70 7.15 12.87
C LYS A 196 -17.60 7.88 13.63
#